data_86192057338e4967b6cfc50cccbcc473
#
_entry.id   86192057338e4967b6cfc50cccbcc473
#
_cell.length_a   1.000
_cell.length_b   1.000
_cell.length_c   1.000
_cell.angle_alpha   90.00
_cell.angle_beta   90.00
_cell.angle_gamma   90.00
#
_symmetry.space_group_name_H-M   'P 1'
#
loop_
_entity.id
_entity.type
_entity.pdbx_description
1 polymer ?
#
loop_
_entity_poly.entity_id
_entity_poly.type
_entity_poly.pdbx_seq_one_letter_code
_entity_poly.pdbx_strand_id
1 'polypeptide(L)'
;TAEDIKFTYDRVLFDDTGYVDPNVTAVVNTIESVEVVDELTVRIITKIADPIIFDRVASSLGVYIVSKQYIEEVGNETFGVQPVGTGPFKVDYITPENLMLSYYEGYYGEKPAMKQLEYRYFSEEMAMVTSLITGEIDLANNMTPTAATMLEGQSNLTLFSQPYSTSHMLRIKTHDAVTADKKLRQAMSLAIDRQLLVDTLWEGYASIPNGYNYEEFGQYYVADYP
;
A
#
# COMPACT_ATOMS: atom_id res chain seq x y z
N THR A 1 12.57 -20.46 -2.77
CA THR A 1 13.42 -20.96 -3.86
C THR A 1 13.26 -20.06 -5.10
N ALA A 2 14.15 -20.22 -6.09
CA ALA A 2 14.05 -19.53 -7.38
C ALA A 2 12.77 -19.90 -8.15
N GLU A 3 12.28 -21.12 -7.97
CA GLU A 3 11.01 -21.58 -8.54
C GLU A 3 9.81 -20.82 -7.98
N ASP A 4 9.81 -20.48 -6.69
CA ASP A 4 8.73 -19.69 -6.08
C ASP A 4 8.69 -18.26 -6.64
N ILE A 5 9.88 -17.67 -6.87
CA ILE A 5 10.00 -16.35 -7.50
C ILE A 5 9.45 -16.38 -8.93
N LYS A 6 9.93 -17.33 -9.75
CA LYS A 6 9.43 -17.48 -11.12
C LYS A 6 7.92 -17.69 -11.14
N PHE A 7 7.41 -18.63 -10.36
CA PHE A 7 5.98 -18.93 -10.25
C PHE A 7 5.16 -17.67 -9.88
N THR A 8 5.64 -16.90 -8.90
CA THR A 8 4.96 -15.68 -8.46
C THR A 8 4.89 -14.65 -9.59
N TYR A 9 6.00 -14.40 -10.30
CA TYR A 9 6.01 -13.45 -11.42
C TYR A 9 5.20 -13.95 -12.60
N ASP A 10 5.26 -15.23 -12.95
CA ASP A 10 4.44 -15.80 -14.02
C ASP A 10 2.95 -15.62 -13.74
N ARG A 11 2.50 -15.80 -12.50
CA ARG A 11 1.11 -15.52 -12.10
C ARG A 11 0.72 -14.05 -12.32
N VAL A 12 1.60 -13.11 -11.98
CA VAL A 12 1.32 -11.67 -12.11
C VAL A 12 1.35 -11.23 -13.57
N LEU A 13 2.28 -11.75 -14.36
CA LEU A 13 2.48 -11.31 -15.75
C LEU A 13 1.54 -11.98 -16.75
N PHE A 14 1.13 -13.22 -16.49
CA PHE A 14 0.42 -14.08 -17.44
C PHE A 14 -0.90 -14.66 -16.88
N ASP A 15 -1.33 -14.18 -15.71
CA ASP A 15 -2.60 -14.65 -15.12
C ASP A 15 -3.80 -14.16 -15.93
N ASP A 16 -4.58 -15.10 -16.44
CA ASP A 16 -5.84 -14.89 -17.11
C ASP A 16 -7.06 -15.22 -16.21
N THR A 17 -6.82 -15.63 -14.97
CA THR A 17 -7.86 -16.06 -14.01
C THR A 17 -8.48 -14.90 -13.25
N GLY A 18 -7.83 -13.73 -13.22
CA GLY A 18 -8.30 -12.54 -12.49
C GLY A 18 -8.05 -12.56 -10.99
N TYR A 19 -7.23 -13.49 -10.49
CA TYR A 19 -6.81 -13.51 -9.08
C TYR A 19 -5.74 -12.47 -8.72
N VAL A 20 -5.13 -11.85 -9.73
CA VAL A 20 -4.09 -10.84 -9.52
C VAL A 20 -4.64 -9.44 -9.72
N ASP A 21 -4.36 -8.54 -8.77
CA ASP A 21 -4.73 -7.13 -8.88
C ASP A 21 -4.04 -6.48 -10.10
N PRO A 22 -4.79 -5.87 -11.02
CA PRO A 22 -4.24 -5.16 -12.18
C PRO A 22 -3.22 -4.06 -11.81
N ASN A 23 -3.30 -3.47 -10.62
CA ASN A 23 -2.32 -2.49 -10.15
C ASN A 23 -0.95 -3.12 -9.93
N VAL A 24 -0.90 -4.36 -9.42
CA VAL A 24 0.36 -5.11 -9.26
C VAL A 24 0.97 -5.42 -10.62
N THR A 25 0.15 -5.87 -11.58
CA THR A 25 0.60 -6.10 -12.97
C THR A 25 1.16 -4.81 -13.59
N ALA A 26 0.54 -3.66 -13.34
CA ALA A 26 1.00 -2.37 -13.86
C ALA A 26 2.39 -1.97 -13.31
N VAL A 27 2.71 -2.32 -12.06
CA VAL A 27 4.02 -2.03 -11.45
C VAL A 27 5.15 -2.80 -12.13
N VAL A 28 4.90 -4.05 -12.51
CA VAL A 28 5.91 -4.95 -13.09
C VAL A 28 5.77 -5.14 -14.61
N ASN A 29 5.01 -4.30 -15.28
CA ASN A 29 4.69 -4.43 -16.72
C ASN A 29 5.90 -4.31 -17.67
N THR A 30 7.03 -3.77 -17.18
CA THR A 30 8.30 -3.71 -17.93
C THR A 30 9.05 -5.04 -17.93
N ILE A 31 8.68 -5.98 -17.06
CA ILE A 31 9.25 -7.32 -17.02
C ILE A 31 8.68 -8.13 -18.18
N GLU A 32 9.55 -8.78 -18.92
CA GLU A 32 9.20 -9.70 -20.01
C GLU A 32 9.07 -11.13 -19.48
N SER A 33 10.06 -11.57 -18.70
CA SER A 33 10.07 -12.93 -18.13
C SER A 33 11.00 -13.03 -16.92
N VAL A 34 10.81 -14.09 -16.15
CA VAL A 34 11.72 -14.50 -15.07
C VAL A 34 12.19 -15.92 -15.36
N GLU A 35 13.50 -16.12 -15.41
CA GLU A 35 14.13 -17.40 -15.66
C GLU A 35 14.81 -17.92 -14.39
N VAL A 36 14.67 -19.22 -14.13
CA VAL A 36 15.43 -19.91 -13.09
C VAL A 36 16.82 -20.26 -13.65
N VAL A 37 17.87 -19.77 -13.02
CA VAL A 37 19.26 -20.09 -13.39
C VAL A 37 19.75 -21.28 -12.58
N ASP A 38 19.46 -21.30 -11.28
CA ASP A 38 19.72 -22.39 -10.34
C ASP A 38 18.73 -22.32 -9.15
N GLU A 39 18.90 -23.14 -8.14
CA GLU A 39 17.97 -23.25 -7.00
C GLU A 39 17.72 -21.92 -6.26
N LEU A 40 18.69 -21.02 -6.24
CA LEU A 40 18.66 -19.76 -5.49
C LEU A 40 18.82 -18.52 -6.38
N THR A 41 18.99 -18.69 -7.68
CA THR A 41 19.28 -17.61 -8.63
C THR A 41 18.20 -17.51 -9.70
N VAL A 42 17.63 -16.31 -9.86
CA VAL A 42 16.75 -15.98 -10.98
C VAL A 42 17.37 -14.87 -11.83
N ARG A 43 16.97 -14.83 -13.09
CA ARG A 43 17.24 -13.75 -14.03
C ARG A 43 15.93 -13.09 -14.40
N ILE A 44 15.79 -11.80 -14.12
CA ILE A 44 14.66 -10.98 -14.58
C ILE A 44 15.05 -10.34 -15.89
N ILE A 45 14.25 -10.56 -16.93
CA ILE A 45 14.41 -9.98 -18.25
C ILE A 45 13.37 -8.90 -18.43
N THR A 46 13.80 -7.70 -18.81
CA THR A 46 12.92 -6.56 -19.04
C THR A 46 12.76 -6.30 -20.54
N LYS A 47 11.55 -5.88 -20.96
CA LYS A 47 11.21 -5.51 -22.36
C LYS A 47 12.01 -4.31 -22.86
N ILE A 48 12.36 -3.42 -21.95
CA ILE A 48 13.13 -2.19 -22.19
C ILE A 48 14.09 -1.99 -21.01
N ALA A 49 15.11 -1.15 -21.18
CA ALA A 49 15.95 -0.74 -20.06
C ALA A 49 15.08 -0.01 -19.01
N ASP A 50 15.00 -0.56 -17.81
CA ASP A 50 14.24 0.01 -16.71
C ASP A 50 15.18 0.37 -15.56
N PRO A 51 15.57 1.65 -15.44
CA PRO A 51 16.53 2.07 -14.42
C PRO A 51 15.99 2.00 -12.99
N ILE A 52 14.68 1.86 -12.81
CA ILE A 52 14.01 1.81 -11.52
C ILE A 52 13.41 0.42 -11.22
N ILE A 53 13.88 -0.62 -11.89
CA ILE A 53 13.33 -1.98 -11.71
C ILE A 53 13.41 -2.45 -10.25
N PHE A 54 14.49 -2.14 -9.54
CA PHE A 54 14.66 -2.54 -8.15
C PHE A 54 13.68 -1.81 -7.22
N ASP A 55 13.41 -0.53 -7.46
CA ASP A 55 12.42 0.22 -6.70
C ASP A 55 11.00 -0.31 -6.95
N ARG A 56 10.70 -0.71 -8.19
CA ARG A 56 9.41 -1.31 -8.54
C ARG A 56 9.20 -2.64 -7.82
N VAL A 57 10.15 -3.57 -7.91
CA VAL A 57 10.00 -4.90 -7.31
C VAL A 57 10.06 -4.86 -5.78
N ALA A 58 10.69 -3.84 -5.19
CA ALA A 58 10.77 -3.62 -3.76
C ALA A 58 9.63 -2.73 -3.19
N SER A 59 8.77 -2.18 -4.04
CA SER A 59 7.68 -1.31 -3.59
C SER A 59 6.59 -2.08 -2.83
N SER A 60 5.81 -1.38 -2.02
CA SER A 60 4.65 -1.96 -1.32
C SER A 60 3.54 -2.46 -2.25
N LEU A 61 3.51 -1.97 -3.50
CA LEU A 61 2.68 -2.47 -4.59
C LEU A 61 3.41 -3.53 -5.42
N GLY A 62 4.61 -3.93 -4.99
CA GLY A 62 5.42 -4.95 -5.63
C GLY A 62 4.83 -6.35 -5.47
N VAL A 63 5.56 -7.30 -6.01
CA VAL A 63 5.15 -8.70 -6.00
C VAL A 63 5.66 -9.39 -4.74
N TYR A 64 4.75 -9.72 -3.84
CA TYR A 64 5.08 -10.55 -2.68
C TYR A 64 5.24 -12.01 -3.11
N ILE A 65 6.40 -12.59 -2.83
CA ILE A 65 6.71 -13.95 -3.24
C ILE A 65 5.86 -14.94 -2.44
N VAL A 66 5.19 -15.82 -3.17
CA VAL A 66 4.31 -16.85 -2.63
C VAL A 66 4.89 -18.24 -2.84
N SER A 67 4.48 -19.21 -2.02
CA SER A 67 4.92 -20.61 -2.16
C SER A 67 4.18 -21.28 -3.30
N LYS A 68 4.92 -21.68 -4.36
CA LYS A 68 4.41 -22.46 -5.48
C LYS A 68 3.77 -23.76 -5.00
N GLN A 69 4.52 -24.52 -4.21
CA GLN A 69 4.06 -25.82 -3.70
C GLN A 69 2.74 -25.69 -2.93
N TYR A 70 2.64 -24.70 -2.04
CA TYR A 70 1.45 -24.55 -1.23
C TYR A 70 0.22 -24.16 -2.06
N ILE A 71 0.38 -23.23 -3.02
CA ILE A 71 -0.74 -22.83 -3.88
C ILE A 71 -1.19 -23.95 -4.79
N GLU A 72 -0.27 -24.75 -5.34
CA GLU A 72 -0.60 -25.92 -6.15
C GLU A 72 -1.33 -27.00 -5.34
N GLU A 73 -1.04 -27.12 -4.03
CA GLU A 73 -1.68 -28.06 -3.11
C GLU A 73 -3.10 -27.63 -2.71
N VAL A 74 -3.26 -26.36 -2.30
CA VAL A 74 -4.52 -25.90 -1.66
C VAL A 74 -5.42 -25.08 -2.59
N GLY A 75 -4.91 -24.57 -3.68
CA GLY A 75 -5.60 -23.68 -4.62
C GLY A 75 -5.68 -22.21 -4.16
N ASN A 76 -6.03 -21.33 -5.10
CA ASN A 76 -6.07 -19.88 -4.87
C ASN A 76 -7.09 -19.45 -3.81
N GLU A 77 -8.26 -20.08 -3.76
CA GLU A 77 -9.31 -19.73 -2.79
C GLU A 77 -8.86 -19.99 -1.35
N THR A 78 -8.31 -21.18 -1.10
CA THR A 78 -7.78 -21.53 0.23
C THR A 78 -6.58 -20.66 0.57
N PHE A 79 -5.67 -20.41 -0.38
CA PHE A 79 -4.55 -19.50 -0.18
C PHE A 79 -5.00 -18.08 0.20
N GLY A 80 -6.12 -17.58 -0.36
CA GLY A 80 -6.67 -16.26 -0.05
C GLY A 80 -7.08 -16.07 1.40
N VAL A 81 -7.47 -17.13 2.09
CA VAL A 81 -7.92 -17.10 3.51
C VAL A 81 -6.92 -17.73 4.49
N GLN A 82 -5.99 -18.52 3.99
CA GLN A 82 -4.91 -19.15 4.76
C GLN A 82 -3.57 -18.99 4.04
N PRO A 83 -3.09 -17.75 3.85
CA PRO A 83 -1.83 -17.51 3.15
C PRO A 83 -0.62 -18.00 3.95
N VAL A 84 0.39 -18.46 3.23
CA VAL A 84 1.71 -18.76 3.75
C VAL A 84 2.72 -17.78 3.16
N GLY A 85 3.49 -17.14 4.01
CA GLY A 85 4.50 -16.16 3.63
C GLY A 85 5.83 -16.40 4.35
N THR A 86 6.75 -15.45 4.19
CA THR A 86 8.10 -15.49 4.79
C THR A 86 8.26 -14.52 5.97
N GLY A 87 7.17 -13.88 6.40
CA GLY A 87 7.16 -12.91 7.49
C GLY A 87 7.25 -13.55 8.88
N PRO A 88 7.38 -12.73 9.94
CA PRO A 88 7.49 -13.20 11.31
C PRO A 88 6.18 -13.69 11.93
N PHE A 89 5.05 -13.46 11.26
CA PHE A 89 3.74 -13.88 11.72
C PHE A 89 3.08 -14.81 10.69
N LYS A 90 2.32 -15.75 11.18
CA LYS A 90 1.43 -16.62 10.39
C LYS A 90 -0.03 -16.27 10.67
N VAL A 91 -0.88 -16.46 9.68
CA VAL A 91 -2.32 -16.27 9.81
C VAL A 91 -2.91 -17.45 10.59
N ASP A 92 -3.62 -17.15 11.67
CA ASP A 92 -4.40 -18.13 12.40
C ASP A 92 -5.82 -18.22 11.81
N TYR A 93 -6.47 -17.07 11.59
CA TYR A 93 -7.74 -16.98 10.88
C TYR A 93 -7.98 -15.58 10.31
N ILE A 94 -8.86 -15.52 9.30
CA ILE A 94 -9.41 -14.29 8.71
C ILE A 94 -10.93 -14.38 8.75
N THR A 95 -11.56 -13.31 9.25
CA THR A 95 -13.01 -13.09 9.17
C THR A 95 -13.30 -11.73 8.57
N PRO A 96 -14.56 -11.38 8.23
CA PRO A 96 -14.87 -10.02 7.79
C PRO A 96 -14.54 -8.93 8.83
N GLU A 97 -14.52 -9.26 10.11
CA GLU A 97 -14.29 -8.34 11.21
C GLU A 97 -12.86 -8.36 11.75
N ASN A 98 -12.16 -9.49 11.62
CA ASN A 98 -10.87 -9.68 12.28
C ASN A 98 -9.87 -10.47 11.43
N LEU A 99 -8.60 -10.11 11.56
CA LEU A 99 -7.45 -10.92 11.15
C LEU A 99 -6.61 -11.23 12.39
N MET A 100 -6.45 -12.50 12.72
CA MET A 100 -5.58 -12.94 13.82
C MET A 100 -4.30 -13.54 13.28
N LEU A 101 -3.19 -13.05 13.82
CA LEU A 101 -1.85 -13.51 13.49
C LEU A 101 -1.15 -13.98 14.76
N SER A 102 -0.44 -15.11 14.69
CA SER A 102 0.48 -15.55 15.72
C SER A 102 1.93 -15.54 15.23
N TYR A 103 2.85 -15.31 16.15
CA TYR A 103 4.28 -15.33 15.87
C TYR A 103 4.71 -16.71 15.33
N TYR A 104 5.55 -16.70 14.30
CA TYR A 104 6.14 -17.92 13.74
C TYR A 104 7.52 -18.18 14.34
N GLU A 105 7.64 -19.22 15.18
CA GLU A 105 8.88 -19.53 15.89
C GLU A 105 10.06 -19.88 14.96
N GLY A 106 9.77 -20.38 13.76
CA GLY A 106 10.75 -20.70 12.73
C GLY A 106 11.21 -19.50 11.90
N TYR A 107 10.81 -18.27 12.25
CA TYR A 107 11.21 -17.08 11.52
C TYR A 107 12.72 -16.87 11.55
N TYR A 108 13.31 -16.60 10.39
CA TYR A 108 14.76 -16.49 10.21
C TYR A 108 15.37 -15.16 10.67
N GLY A 109 14.55 -14.13 10.85
CA GLY A 109 14.99 -12.80 11.28
C GLY A 109 14.88 -12.58 12.78
N GLU A 110 14.91 -11.32 13.19
CA GLU A 110 14.76 -10.94 14.59
C GLU A 110 13.34 -11.26 15.09
N LYS A 111 13.27 -11.83 16.28
CA LYS A 111 12.00 -12.24 16.89
C LYS A 111 11.18 -11.02 17.30
N PRO A 112 9.91 -10.89 16.85
CA PRO A 112 9.01 -9.87 17.34
C PRO A 112 8.81 -9.95 18.85
N ALA A 113 8.67 -8.80 19.51
CA ALA A 113 8.32 -8.74 20.93
C ALA A 113 6.89 -9.24 21.20
N MET A 114 5.98 -9.06 20.24
CA MET A 114 4.59 -9.50 20.32
C MET A 114 4.44 -10.93 19.84
N LYS A 115 3.64 -11.71 20.56
CA LYS A 115 3.34 -13.10 20.19
C LYS A 115 2.09 -13.22 19.30
N GLN A 116 1.20 -12.26 19.39
CA GLN A 116 -0.05 -12.22 18.64
C GLN A 116 -0.32 -10.79 18.18
N LEU A 117 -0.94 -10.66 17.01
CA LEU A 117 -1.48 -9.42 16.45
C LEU A 117 -2.92 -9.70 16.04
N GLU A 118 -3.84 -8.88 16.54
CA GLU A 118 -5.23 -8.87 16.10
C GLU A 118 -5.49 -7.58 15.34
N TYR A 119 -5.86 -7.68 14.07
CA TYR A 119 -6.41 -6.56 13.31
C TYR A 119 -7.91 -6.62 13.38
N ARG A 120 -8.54 -5.54 13.89
CA ARG A 120 -9.99 -5.36 13.92
C ARG A 120 -10.42 -4.35 12.87
N TYR A 121 -11.41 -4.71 12.08
CA TYR A 121 -11.96 -3.85 11.05
C TYR A 121 -13.20 -3.14 11.59
N PHE A 122 -13.17 -1.82 11.56
CA PHE A 122 -14.28 -0.98 12.00
C PHE A 122 -14.97 -0.36 10.79
N SER A 123 -16.28 -0.52 10.67
CA SER A 123 -17.08 0.17 9.64
C SER A 123 -17.30 1.65 9.99
N GLU A 124 -17.27 1.97 11.29
CA GLU A 124 -17.51 3.32 11.81
C GLU A 124 -16.29 3.81 12.58
N GLU A 125 -15.73 4.95 12.15
CA GLU A 125 -14.54 5.53 12.77
C GLU A 125 -14.72 5.84 14.27
N MET A 126 -15.91 6.31 14.65
CA MET A 126 -16.19 6.61 16.05
C MET A 126 -16.19 5.39 16.98
N ALA A 127 -16.51 4.21 16.45
CA ALA A 127 -16.37 2.96 17.19
C ALA A 127 -14.88 2.63 17.43
N MET A 128 -14.03 2.83 16.41
CA MET A 128 -12.57 2.67 16.54
C MET A 128 -11.97 3.64 17.56
N VAL A 129 -12.35 4.92 17.50
CA VAL A 129 -11.92 5.95 18.47
C VAL A 129 -12.31 5.56 19.89
N THR A 130 -13.55 5.12 20.09
CA THR A 130 -14.03 4.69 21.41
C THR A 130 -13.25 3.49 21.92
N SER A 131 -13.04 2.48 21.09
CA SER A 131 -12.27 1.29 21.46
C SER A 131 -10.81 1.60 21.82
N LEU A 132 -10.21 2.62 21.18
CA LEU A 132 -8.88 3.10 21.55
C LEU A 132 -8.88 3.80 22.89
N ILE A 133 -9.86 4.67 23.16
CA ILE A 133 -9.98 5.40 24.45
C ILE A 133 -10.21 4.44 25.60
N THR A 134 -11.02 3.40 25.39
CA THR A 134 -11.34 2.40 26.43
C THR A 134 -10.23 1.34 26.61
N GLY A 135 -9.24 1.32 25.72
CA GLY A 135 -8.15 0.35 25.75
C GLY A 135 -8.55 -1.04 25.25
N GLU A 136 -9.62 -1.14 24.46
CA GLU A 136 -9.98 -2.39 23.76
C GLU A 136 -9.07 -2.69 22.58
N ILE A 137 -8.46 -1.64 22.01
CA ILE A 137 -7.38 -1.72 21.01
C ILE A 137 -6.20 -0.87 21.45
N ASP A 138 -5.00 -1.27 21.05
CA ASP A 138 -3.75 -0.62 21.43
C ASP A 138 -3.29 0.42 20.41
N LEU A 139 -3.71 0.27 19.15
CA LEU A 139 -3.32 1.13 18.04
C LEU A 139 -4.48 1.31 17.06
N ALA A 140 -4.71 2.54 16.62
CA ALA A 140 -5.59 2.88 15.51
C ALA A 140 -4.81 3.61 14.42
N ASN A 141 -5.11 3.35 13.15
CA ASN A 141 -4.47 4.00 12.02
C ASN A 141 -5.50 4.53 11.02
N ASN A 142 -5.04 5.36 10.08
CA ASN A 142 -5.86 5.96 9.02
C ASN A 142 -7.06 6.75 9.55
N MET A 143 -6.87 7.48 10.63
CA MET A 143 -7.90 8.35 11.22
C MET A 143 -8.07 9.63 10.40
N THR A 144 -9.31 10.15 10.40
CA THR A 144 -9.57 11.51 9.92
C THR A 144 -8.96 12.56 10.85
N PRO A 145 -8.69 13.79 10.37
CA PRO A 145 -8.26 14.88 11.21
C PRO A 145 -9.20 15.13 12.41
N THR A 146 -10.50 15.07 12.18
CA THR A 146 -11.51 15.24 13.24
C THR A 146 -11.37 14.17 14.33
N ALA A 147 -11.17 12.91 13.95
CA ALA A 147 -10.95 11.84 14.93
C ALA A 147 -9.63 12.03 15.69
N ALA A 148 -8.57 12.46 15.00
CA ALA A 148 -7.28 12.76 15.62
C ALA A 148 -7.42 13.89 16.65
N THR A 149 -8.11 14.98 16.30
CA THR A 149 -8.38 16.12 17.23
C THR A 149 -9.16 15.67 18.47
N MET A 150 -10.09 14.72 18.36
CA MET A 150 -10.81 14.17 19.52
C MET A 150 -9.91 13.39 20.49
N LEU A 151 -8.80 12.86 20.00
CA LEU A 151 -7.81 12.11 20.80
C LEU A 151 -6.73 13.01 21.39
N GLU A 152 -6.62 14.25 20.92
CA GLU A 152 -5.69 15.22 21.47
C GLU A 152 -5.98 15.48 22.96
N GLY A 153 -4.93 15.52 23.77
CA GLY A 153 -5.04 15.73 25.21
C GLY A 153 -5.38 14.49 26.05
N GLN A 154 -5.59 13.34 25.43
CA GLN A 154 -5.71 12.08 26.17
C GLN A 154 -4.32 11.67 26.71
N SER A 155 -4.15 11.65 28.04
CA SER A 155 -2.84 11.45 28.67
C SER A 155 -2.24 10.04 28.48
N ASN A 156 -3.06 9.08 28.11
CA ASN A 156 -2.70 7.68 27.87
C ASN A 156 -2.46 7.34 26.39
N LEU A 157 -2.66 8.31 25.49
CA LEU A 157 -2.50 8.11 24.04
C LEU A 157 -1.38 8.99 23.48
N THR A 158 -0.73 8.50 22.45
CA THR A 158 0.24 9.26 21.65
C THR A 158 -0.24 9.33 20.22
N LEU A 159 -0.41 10.54 19.70
CA LEU A 159 -0.77 10.79 18.32
C LEU A 159 0.49 10.90 17.46
N PHE A 160 0.59 10.10 16.41
CA PHE A 160 1.61 10.19 15.38
C PHE A 160 1.00 10.71 14.09
N SER A 161 1.53 11.79 13.57
CA SER A 161 1.21 12.32 12.25
C SER A 161 2.49 12.44 11.44
N GLN A 162 2.46 11.96 10.21
CA GLN A 162 3.58 12.09 9.29
C GLN A 162 3.08 12.37 7.88
N PRO A 163 3.85 13.11 7.09
CA PRO A 163 3.56 13.31 5.68
C PRO A 163 3.42 11.97 4.96
N TYR A 164 2.49 11.90 4.03
CA TYR A 164 2.24 10.73 3.20
C TYR A 164 2.13 11.15 1.74
N SER A 165 2.86 10.50 0.84
CA SER A 165 2.93 10.85 -0.59
C SER A 165 1.66 10.50 -1.36
N THR A 166 0.52 10.86 -0.80
CA THR A 166 -0.81 10.73 -1.40
C THR A 166 -1.46 12.10 -1.48
N SER A 167 -2.17 12.40 -2.57
CA SER A 167 -2.90 13.64 -2.72
C SER A 167 -4.33 13.42 -3.18
N HIS A 168 -5.21 14.30 -2.71
CA HIS A 168 -6.52 14.48 -3.31
C HIS A 168 -6.36 15.27 -4.60
N MET A 169 -6.83 14.72 -5.71
CA MET A 169 -6.69 15.36 -7.01
C MET A 169 -7.99 15.36 -7.80
N LEU A 170 -8.22 16.43 -8.53
CA LEU A 170 -9.25 16.49 -9.55
C LEU A 170 -8.66 16.05 -10.90
N ARG A 171 -9.02 14.85 -11.36
CA ARG A 171 -8.63 14.37 -12.69
C ARG A 171 -9.56 14.92 -13.75
N ILE A 172 -8.99 15.65 -14.68
CA ILE A 172 -9.74 16.26 -15.79
C ILE A 172 -9.42 15.51 -17.08
N LYS A 173 -10.44 14.99 -17.76
CA LYS A 173 -10.29 14.34 -19.07
C LYS A 173 -9.96 15.38 -20.13
N THR A 174 -8.75 15.30 -20.71
CA THR A 174 -8.27 16.29 -21.67
C THR A 174 -8.75 16.07 -23.11
N HIS A 175 -9.43 14.96 -23.37
CA HIS A 175 -9.99 14.63 -24.69
C HIS A 175 -11.48 15.01 -24.83
N ASP A 176 -12.16 15.47 -23.78
CA ASP A 176 -13.52 15.97 -23.87
C ASP A 176 -13.53 17.37 -24.48
N ALA A 177 -14.54 17.67 -25.32
CA ALA A 177 -14.63 18.90 -26.07
C ALA A 177 -14.54 20.18 -25.22
N VAL A 178 -15.08 20.15 -24.00
CA VAL A 178 -15.09 21.31 -23.09
C VAL A 178 -13.76 21.42 -22.36
N THR A 179 -13.24 20.31 -21.80
CA THR A 179 -12.05 20.29 -20.97
C THR A 179 -10.74 20.08 -21.75
N ALA A 180 -10.81 19.97 -23.08
CA ALA A 180 -9.64 20.02 -23.97
C ALA A 180 -8.93 21.38 -23.93
N ASP A 181 -9.65 22.48 -23.65
CA ASP A 181 -9.07 23.81 -23.55
C ASP A 181 -8.15 23.92 -22.30
N LYS A 182 -6.87 24.19 -22.54
CA LYS A 182 -5.87 24.39 -21.50
C LYS A 182 -6.21 25.54 -20.56
N LYS A 183 -6.74 26.65 -21.10
CA LYS A 183 -7.07 27.83 -20.28
C LYS A 183 -8.23 27.53 -19.33
N LEU A 184 -9.20 26.74 -19.76
CA LEU A 184 -10.29 26.31 -18.88
C LEU A 184 -9.75 25.47 -17.72
N ARG A 185 -8.88 24.49 -18.00
CA ARG A 185 -8.28 23.67 -16.93
C ARG A 185 -7.45 24.51 -15.95
N GLN A 186 -6.70 25.50 -16.45
CA GLN A 186 -5.95 26.44 -15.61
C GLN A 186 -6.90 27.29 -14.75
N ALA A 187 -8.00 27.81 -15.33
CA ALA A 187 -9.00 28.55 -14.59
C ALA A 187 -9.65 27.71 -13.49
N MET A 188 -10.00 26.45 -13.78
CA MET A 188 -10.52 25.51 -12.77
C MET A 188 -9.52 25.31 -11.63
N SER A 189 -8.25 25.14 -11.95
CA SER A 189 -7.20 24.97 -10.96
C SER A 189 -7.02 26.21 -10.07
N LEU A 190 -7.10 27.40 -10.66
CA LEU A 190 -6.97 28.67 -9.93
C LEU A 190 -8.20 29.02 -9.10
N ALA A 191 -9.38 28.50 -9.47
CA ALA A 191 -10.62 28.74 -8.73
C ALA A 191 -10.70 27.95 -7.41
N ILE A 192 -9.84 26.98 -7.20
CA ILE A 192 -9.81 26.16 -5.98
C ILE A 192 -8.91 26.83 -4.95
N ASP A 193 -9.48 27.28 -3.85
CA ASP A 193 -8.74 27.73 -2.67
C ASP A 193 -8.20 26.51 -1.90
N ARG A 194 -6.96 26.14 -2.19
CA ARG A 194 -6.33 24.96 -1.58
C ARG A 194 -6.03 25.17 -0.11
N GLN A 195 -5.73 26.41 0.29
CA GLN A 195 -5.45 26.70 1.70
C GLN A 195 -6.72 26.54 2.53
N LEU A 196 -7.85 27.04 2.03
CA LEU A 196 -9.14 26.84 2.69
C LEU A 196 -9.47 25.35 2.86
N LEU A 197 -9.15 24.51 1.87
CA LEU A 197 -9.35 23.06 1.99
C LEU A 197 -8.45 22.45 3.08
N VAL A 198 -7.18 22.84 3.14
CA VAL A 198 -6.25 22.38 4.20
C VAL A 198 -6.77 22.80 5.58
N ASP A 199 -7.18 24.05 5.73
CA ASP A 199 -7.60 24.58 7.02
C ASP A 199 -8.94 24.02 7.51
N THR A 200 -9.89 23.74 6.58
CA THR A 200 -11.26 23.36 6.96
C THR A 200 -11.55 21.86 6.88
N LEU A 201 -10.99 21.15 5.89
CA LEU A 201 -11.24 19.71 5.73
C LEU A 201 -10.14 18.85 6.36
N TRP A 202 -8.92 19.38 6.41
CA TRP A 202 -7.77 18.66 6.93
C TRP A 202 -7.28 19.18 8.26
N GLU A 203 -7.91 20.25 8.79
CA GLU A 203 -7.60 20.82 10.11
C GLU A 203 -6.09 21.03 10.31
N GLY A 204 -5.35 21.37 9.22
CA GLY A 204 -3.90 21.54 9.24
C GLY A 204 -3.06 20.25 9.05
N TYR A 205 -3.70 19.08 9.00
CA TYR A 205 -2.99 17.79 8.82
C TYR A 205 -2.58 17.49 7.37
N ALA A 206 -2.74 18.44 6.45
CA ALA A 206 -2.32 18.31 5.05
C ALA A 206 -1.44 19.49 4.63
N SER A 207 -0.70 19.30 3.55
CA SER A 207 0.07 20.36 2.89
C SER A 207 -0.38 20.51 1.43
N ILE A 208 -0.10 21.68 0.84
CA ILE A 208 -0.36 21.92 -0.58
C ILE A 208 0.88 21.47 -1.36
N PRO A 209 0.79 20.38 -2.15
CA PRO A 209 1.95 19.91 -2.90
C PRO A 209 2.24 20.79 -4.11
N ASN A 210 3.51 20.85 -4.50
CA ASN A 210 3.92 21.48 -5.76
C ASN A 210 3.78 20.48 -6.92
N GLY A 211 2.53 20.25 -7.35
CA GLY A 211 2.21 19.25 -8.37
C GLY A 211 2.28 17.81 -7.85
N TYR A 212 2.68 16.88 -8.71
CA TYR A 212 2.82 15.45 -8.42
C TYR A 212 4.27 15.11 -8.04
N ASN A 213 4.85 15.89 -7.14
CA ASN A 213 6.26 15.82 -6.74
C ASN A 213 6.34 16.05 -5.23
N TYR A 214 6.56 14.98 -4.48
CA TYR A 214 6.53 14.97 -3.01
C TYR A 214 7.93 14.78 -2.43
N GLU A 215 8.22 15.43 -1.30
CA GLU A 215 9.51 15.32 -0.61
C GLU A 215 9.81 13.87 -0.19
N GLU A 216 8.77 13.07 0.08
CA GLU A 216 8.85 11.66 0.45
C GLU A 216 9.38 10.77 -0.70
N PHE A 217 9.44 11.30 -1.94
CA PHE A 217 10.08 10.61 -3.05
C PHE A 217 11.62 10.59 -2.94
N GLY A 218 12.19 11.26 -1.92
CA GLY A 218 13.61 11.21 -1.60
C GLY A 218 14.48 11.60 -2.79
N GLN A 219 15.28 10.68 -3.30
CA GLN A 219 16.19 10.94 -4.44
C GLN A 219 15.48 11.31 -5.75
N TYR A 220 14.19 11.07 -5.87
CA TYR A 220 13.38 11.42 -7.05
C TYR A 220 12.64 12.75 -6.89
N TYR A 221 12.73 13.39 -5.73
CA TYR A 221 12.15 14.70 -5.48
C TYR A 221 12.96 15.80 -6.16
N VAL A 222 12.28 16.73 -6.83
CA VAL A 222 12.87 17.90 -7.47
C VAL A 222 12.31 19.14 -6.79
N ALA A 223 13.12 19.79 -5.93
CA ALA A 223 12.68 20.92 -5.11
C ALA A 223 12.18 22.11 -5.95
N ASP A 224 12.85 22.37 -7.09
CA ASP A 224 12.53 23.49 -8.00
C ASP A 224 11.68 23.00 -9.21
N TYR A 225 10.73 22.12 -8.99
CA TYR A 225 9.85 21.65 -10.05
C TYR A 225 9.00 22.80 -10.59
N PRO A 226 9.05 23.11 -11.93
CA PRO A 226 8.43 24.29 -12.52
C PRO A 226 6.89 24.20 -12.61
#